data_235cf788a72e60befc23fd9f77e25db6
#
_entry.id   235cf788a72e60befc23fd9f77e25db6
#
_cell.length_a   1.000
_cell.length_b   1.000
_cell.length_c   1.000
_cell.angle_alpha   90.00
_cell.angle_beta   90.00
_cell.angle_gamma   90.00
#
_symmetry.space_group_name_H-M   'P 1'
#
loop_
_entity.id
_entity.type
_entity.pdbx_description
1 polymer ?
#
loop_
_entity_poly.entity_id
_entity_poly.type
_entity_poly.pdbx_seq_one_letter_code
_entity_poly.pdbx_strand_id
1 'polypeptide(L)'
;MMLMLSGMLTAQTVDNPPFKARSGSIGNITRIERTPDGTRVYIHAIFRPHWWIKEEGDSYLEDAATGKKYQFKSAEGIELNKEVYMPDSGEMDYVLVFEALPEETQVIHLLSPSDTEGNTYDISLVPSSDKNVSPLAAIKGNWFKADDLNAWEYGIYDSVTIMDNRIFTNENIRKKGKRVEITVKDKQNGDIRTLLVTPQKDGSCQIQVNGEKNQLYTRQRGATKTIAADTGFQQFFHTDTTCLQGYIDGYDRRLGFDTGLIYLSNHITRQDYPTVIQIDEDGSFLCKFVIKHPVEQSVTLDNNWIPFYIEPGQTLTMYIDWEALLARSRARDYYFPIKNTAYMGPSASLSYLLKEFKSLIPYRYDDLSNARNKLTPSQYQEHMKPIVARWEHTADSLIQICRPSAKAARLIKNKADLQAGGLFFDFLMSRDYYAKQDTANQALKVKEEDSYYDFLKKMPLNDETVLADANASSFINRFEYMDAFRTAYNYHAPKAKDTISYTYPEESLLAFLKEKGVKLNAEQEAIRLKQEKLAGTTVRIPLKELQEENDKVKG
;
A
#
# COMPACT_ATOMS: atom_id res chain seq x y z
N MET A 1 -27.90 63.85 -5.83
CA MET A 1 -26.60 63.49 -5.32
C MET A 1 -26.65 62.04 -4.88
N MET A 2 -26.31 61.16 -5.81
CA MET A 2 -26.39 59.69 -5.67
C MET A 2 -25.07 59.24 -5.09
N LEU A 3 -25.04 58.88 -3.81
CA LEU A 3 -23.87 58.26 -3.17
C LEU A 3 -23.68 56.87 -3.76
N MET A 4 -22.69 56.70 -4.61
CA MET A 4 -22.16 55.37 -4.91
C MET A 4 -21.42 54.86 -3.66
N LEU A 5 -22.01 53.93 -2.95
CA LEU A 5 -21.26 53.06 -2.03
C LEU A 5 -20.40 52.14 -2.87
N SER A 6 -19.13 52.47 -3.05
CA SER A 6 -18.11 51.53 -3.48
C SER A 6 -17.90 50.55 -2.32
N GLY A 7 -18.60 49.44 -2.32
CA GLY A 7 -18.27 48.33 -1.46
C GLY A 7 -16.83 47.93 -1.78
N MET A 8 -15.92 48.12 -0.83
CA MET A 8 -14.61 47.45 -0.88
C MET A 8 -14.90 45.94 -0.86
N LEU A 9 -14.76 45.29 -2.02
CA LEU A 9 -14.71 43.82 -2.09
C LEU A 9 -13.46 43.38 -1.31
N THR A 10 -13.68 42.96 -0.09
CA THR A 10 -12.62 42.34 0.73
C THR A 10 -12.33 40.95 0.17
N ALA A 11 -11.06 40.66 -0.08
CA ALA A 11 -10.64 39.33 -0.47
C ALA A 11 -11.16 38.30 0.55
N GLN A 12 -11.84 37.27 0.07
CA GLN A 12 -12.27 36.20 0.93
C GLN A 12 -11.18 35.13 0.98
N THR A 13 -10.64 34.88 2.16
CA THR A 13 -9.54 33.95 2.39
C THR A 13 -10.01 32.77 3.24
N VAL A 14 -9.62 31.57 2.86
CA VAL A 14 -9.81 30.34 3.63
C VAL A 14 -8.45 29.67 3.83
N ASP A 15 -7.97 29.66 5.07
CA ASP A 15 -6.73 28.98 5.43
C ASP A 15 -7.00 27.52 5.73
N ASN A 16 -6.10 26.63 5.22
CA ASN A 16 -6.19 25.16 5.36
C ASN A 16 -7.61 24.65 5.05
N PRO A 17 -8.14 24.92 3.85
CA PRO A 17 -9.51 24.56 3.53
C PRO A 17 -9.72 23.04 3.66
N PRO A 18 -10.77 22.59 4.38
CA PRO A 18 -11.06 21.18 4.46
C PRO A 18 -11.48 20.64 3.10
N PHE A 19 -11.11 19.41 2.82
CA PHE A 19 -11.49 18.69 1.60
C PHE A 19 -11.95 17.26 1.95
N LYS A 20 -12.60 16.59 1.01
CA LYS A 20 -13.08 15.21 1.21
C LYS A 20 -12.05 14.16 0.85
N ALA A 21 -11.41 14.29 -0.30
CA ALA A 21 -10.42 13.34 -0.78
C ALA A 21 -9.43 14.01 -1.73
N ARG A 22 -8.23 13.43 -1.83
CA ARG A 22 -7.21 13.82 -2.81
C ARG A 22 -6.45 12.61 -3.34
N SER A 23 -6.05 12.65 -4.59
CA SER A 23 -5.16 11.66 -5.20
C SER A 23 -3.67 12.05 -5.04
N GLY A 24 -3.37 13.35 -4.95
CA GLY A 24 -2.02 13.86 -4.87
C GLY A 24 -1.34 13.67 -3.52
N SER A 25 -0.08 13.23 -3.55
CA SER A 25 0.72 13.05 -2.33
C SER A 25 1.67 14.22 -2.03
N ILE A 26 1.94 15.09 -3.01
CA ILE A 26 3.02 16.10 -2.95
C ILE A 26 2.49 17.44 -2.50
N GLY A 27 1.51 18.00 -3.22
CA GLY A 27 0.97 19.33 -2.95
C GLY A 27 -0.09 19.34 -1.85
N ASN A 28 0.03 20.26 -0.90
CA ASN A 28 -0.97 20.52 0.14
C ASN A 28 -1.54 21.92 -0.06
N ILE A 29 -2.86 22.06 -0.20
CA ILE A 29 -3.51 23.38 -0.27
C ILE A 29 -3.51 23.99 1.13
N THR A 30 -2.74 25.07 1.30
CA THR A 30 -2.62 25.76 2.58
C THR A 30 -3.56 26.95 2.70
N ARG A 31 -3.94 27.56 1.56
CA ARG A 31 -4.83 28.72 1.52
C ARG A 31 -5.51 28.84 0.17
N ILE A 32 -6.75 29.34 0.17
CA ILE A 32 -7.43 29.80 -1.03
C ILE A 32 -7.87 31.25 -0.79
N GLU A 33 -7.52 32.14 -1.72
CA GLU A 33 -7.88 33.55 -1.70
C GLU A 33 -8.68 33.91 -2.94
N ARG A 34 -9.86 34.46 -2.74
CA ARG A 34 -10.75 34.92 -3.83
C ARG A 34 -10.69 36.44 -3.94
N THR A 35 -10.39 36.91 -5.13
CA THR A 35 -10.39 38.34 -5.48
C THR A 35 -11.20 38.55 -6.77
N PRO A 36 -11.61 39.79 -7.09
CA PRO A 36 -12.25 40.10 -8.36
C PRO A 36 -11.41 39.74 -9.60
N ASP A 37 -10.09 39.74 -9.46
CA ASP A 37 -9.16 39.49 -10.56
C ASP A 37 -8.85 38.00 -10.75
N GLY A 38 -9.14 37.14 -9.75
CA GLY A 38 -8.86 35.71 -9.82
C GLY A 38 -8.93 35.01 -8.47
N THR A 39 -8.79 33.69 -8.53
CA THR A 39 -8.72 32.81 -7.36
C THR A 39 -7.29 32.29 -7.24
N ARG A 40 -6.66 32.50 -6.10
CA ARG A 40 -5.29 32.08 -5.79
C ARG A 40 -5.33 30.86 -4.88
N VAL A 41 -4.68 29.78 -5.31
CA VAL A 41 -4.54 28.55 -4.54
C VAL A 41 -3.08 28.41 -4.12
N TYR A 42 -2.80 28.51 -2.83
CA TYR A 42 -1.48 28.38 -2.25
C TYR A 42 -1.17 26.92 -1.96
N ILE A 43 -0.10 26.44 -2.53
CA ILE A 43 0.35 25.06 -2.40
C ILE A 43 1.65 25.00 -1.62
N HIS A 44 1.70 24.15 -0.60
CA HIS A 44 2.91 23.73 0.07
C HIS A 44 3.26 22.32 -0.41
N ALA A 45 4.29 22.22 -1.23
CA ALA A 45 4.76 20.94 -1.78
C ALA A 45 5.82 20.34 -0.87
N ILE A 46 5.69 19.03 -0.59
CA ILE A 46 6.66 18.24 0.15
C ILE A 46 7.05 17.06 -0.70
N PHE A 47 8.34 16.93 -1.06
CA PHE A 47 8.86 15.80 -1.79
C PHE A 47 10.32 15.53 -1.42
N ARG A 48 10.94 14.53 -2.03
CA ARG A 48 12.34 14.19 -1.75
C ARG A 48 13.28 15.31 -2.20
N PRO A 49 14.28 15.70 -1.40
CA PRO A 49 15.30 16.62 -1.82
C PRO A 49 15.95 16.20 -3.15
N HIS A 50 16.19 17.16 -4.04
CA HIS A 50 16.80 16.98 -5.36
C HIS A 50 15.99 16.12 -6.35
N TRP A 51 14.78 15.68 -6.01
CA TRP A 51 13.83 15.13 -6.96
C TRP A 51 13.00 16.26 -7.56
N TRP A 52 12.48 16.06 -8.74
CA TRP A 52 11.71 17.08 -9.43
C TRP A 52 10.20 16.90 -9.23
N ILE A 53 9.51 18.03 -9.30
CA ILE A 53 8.05 18.12 -9.46
C ILE A 53 7.75 18.91 -10.72
N LYS A 54 6.55 18.79 -11.25
CA LYS A 54 6.13 19.49 -12.47
C LYS A 54 4.68 19.93 -12.36
N GLU A 55 4.41 21.16 -12.75
CA GLU A 55 3.06 21.69 -12.93
C GLU A 55 2.78 21.88 -14.41
N GLU A 56 1.72 21.25 -14.92
CA GLU A 56 1.41 21.22 -16.36
C GLU A 56 0.67 22.46 -16.86
N GLY A 57 0.05 23.24 -15.98
CA GLY A 57 -0.68 24.47 -16.33
C GLY A 57 -2.04 24.22 -17.03
N ASP A 58 -2.54 22.99 -17.00
CA ASP A 58 -3.85 22.60 -17.54
C ASP A 58 -4.90 22.34 -16.45
N SER A 59 -4.53 22.55 -15.19
CA SER A 59 -5.43 22.44 -14.04
C SER A 59 -6.56 23.46 -14.13
N TYR A 60 -7.68 23.13 -13.53
CA TYR A 60 -8.82 24.04 -13.41
C TYR A 60 -9.52 23.85 -12.06
N LEU A 61 -10.22 24.89 -11.62
CA LEU A 61 -11.16 24.76 -10.53
C LEU A 61 -12.55 24.45 -11.11
N GLU A 62 -13.26 23.53 -10.46
CA GLU A 62 -14.64 23.21 -10.83
C GLU A 62 -15.56 23.49 -9.64
N ASP A 63 -16.61 24.25 -9.85
CA ASP A 63 -17.67 24.46 -8.85
C ASP A 63 -18.46 23.16 -8.68
N ALA A 64 -18.44 22.58 -7.48
CA ALA A 64 -19.02 21.27 -7.21
C ALA A 64 -20.56 21.24 -7.40
N ALA A 65 -21.24 22.37 -7.26
CA ALA A 65 -22.69 22.46 -7.38
C ALA A 65 -23.14 22.60 -8.84
N THR A 66 -22.37 23.31 -9.68
CA THR A 66 -22.76 23.67 -11.04
C THR A 66 -21.98 22.92 -12.12
N GLY A 67 -20.83 22.33 -11.78
CA GLY A 67 -19.89 21.73 -12.73
C GLY A 67 -19.18 22.77 -13.62
N LYS A 68 -19.32 24.07 -13.33
CA LYS A 68 -18.66 25.13 -14.10
C LYS A 68 -17.15 25.14 -13.80
N LYS A 69 -16.37 25.21 -14.88
CA LYS A 69 -14.91 25.23 -14.83
C LYS A 69 -14.36 26.64 -14.88
N TYR A 70 -13.34 26.90 -14.08
CA TYR A 70 -12.58 28.14 -14.00
C TYR A 70 -11.14 27.83 -14.33
N GLN A 71 -10.67 28.40 -15.45
CA GLN A 71 -9.43 28.00 -16.08
C GLN A 71 -8.22 28.56 -15.33
N PHE A 72 -7.12 27.83 -15.46
CA PHE A 72 -5.81 28.26 -15.01
C PHE A 72 -5.36 29.51 -15.76
N LYS A 73 -4.72 30.45 -15.07
CA LYS A 73 -4.19 31.70 -15.64
C LYS A 73 -2.67 31.76 -15.57
N SER A 74 -2.09 31.51 -14.41
CA SER A 74 -0.65 31.61 -14.17
C SER A 74 -0.22 30.88 -12.91
N ALA A 75 1.08 30.67 -12.74
CA ALA A 75 1.68 30.21 -11.50
C ALA A 75 2.74 31.21 -11.01
N GLU A 76 2.94 31.24 -9.69
CA GLU A 76 3.98 32.04 -9.03
C GLU A 76 4.81 31.09 -8.16
N GLY A 77 6.15 31.20 -8.22
CA GLY A 77 7.05 30.36 -7.43
C GLY A 77 7.37 28.98 -8.04
N ILE A 78 6.77 28.65 -9.19
CA ILE A 78 7.08 27.41 -9.95
C ILE A 78 7.04 27.71 -11.46
N GLU A 79 7.92 27.06 -12.24
CA GLU A 79 7.90 27.11 -13.70
C GLU A 79 7.00 26.03 -14.25
N LEU A 80 6.10 26.41 -15.19
CA LEU A 80 5.16 25.47 -15.82
C LEU A 80 5.83 24.59 -16.88
N ASN A 81 5.35 23.37 -17.02
CA ASN A 81 5.78 22.40 -18.04
C ASN A 81 7.29 22.08 -17.99
N LYS A 82 7.92 22.30 -16.85
CA LYS A 82 9.33 22.00 -16.61
C LYS A 82 9.52 21.18 -15.34
N GLU A 83 10.58 20.39 -15.31
CA GLU A 83 11.07 19.74 -14.10
C GLU A 83 11.67 20.80 -13.17
N VAL A 84 11.05 21.01 -12.01
CA VAL A 84 11.55 21.89 -10.96
C VAL A 84 12.06 21.04 -9.81
N TYR A 85 13.38 21.14 -9.54
CA TYR A 85 14.03 20.29 -8.55
C TYR A 85 13.80 20.84 -7.14
N MET A 86 13.40 19.95 -6.23
CA MET A 86 13.18 20.27 -4.82
C MET A 86 14.48 20.71 -4.16
N PRO A 87 14.44 21.72 -3.28
CA PRO A 87 15.61 22.16 -2.51
C PRO A 87 16.05 21.10 -1.48
N ASP A 88 17.15 21.39 -0.76
CA ASP A 88 17.69 20.52 0.30
C ASP A 88 16.67 20.22 1.41
N SER A 89 15.74 21.14 1.68
CA SER A 89 14.65 20.94 2.64
C SER A 89 13.63 19.90 2.19
N GLY A 90 13.50 19.67 0.88
CA GLY A 90 12.40 18.89 0.32
C GLY A 90 11.03 19.56 0.41
N GLU A 91 10.98 20.87 0.67
CA GLU A 91 9.76 21.67 0.82
C GLU A 91 9.80 22.91 -0.07
N MET A 92 8.68 23.27 -0.68
CA MET A 92 8.57 24.38 -1.60
C MET A 92 7.15 24.95 -1.60
N ASP A 93 7.04 26.27 -1.64
CA ASP A 93 5.75 26.96 -1.73
C ASP A 93 5.58 27.58 -3.12
N TYR A 94 4.37 27.45 -3.67
CA TYR A 94 3.99 28.13 -4.91
C TYR A 94 2.49 28.44 -4.93
N VAL A 95 2.07 29.27 -5.90
CA VAL A 95 0.67 29.71 -6.03
C VAL A 95 0.19 29.41 -7.44
N LEU A 96 -0.96 28.77 -7.54
CA LEU A 96 -1.71 28.63 -8.80
C LEU A 96 -2.81 29.68 -8.85
N VAL A 97 -2.92 30.40 -9.97
CA VAL A 97 -3.91 31.45 -10.17
C VAL A 97 -4.90 31.01 -11.23
N PHE A 98 -6.18 31.11 -10.90
CA PHE A 98 -7.31 30.73 -11.73
C PHE A 98 -8.22 31.92 -12.02
N GLU A 99 -9.20 31.74 -12.91
CA GLU A 99 -10.30 32.67 -13.09
C GLU A 99 -11.02 32.93 -11.76
N ALA A 100 -11.66 34.10 -11.64
CA ALA A 100 -12.37 34.49 -10.43
C ALA A 100 -13.60 33.57 -10.20
N LEU A 101 -13.68 32.98 -9.01
CA LEU A 101 -14.85 32.24 -8.56
C LEU A 101 -15.95 33.20 -8.08
N PRO A 102 -17.23 32.91 -8.34
CA PRO A 102 -18.35 33.62 -7.76
C PRO A 102 -18.34 33.59 -6.21
N GLU A 103 -18.87 34.62 -5.58
CA GLU A 103 -18.95 34.69 -4.12
C GLU A 103 -19.82 33.58 -3.51
N GLU A 104 -20.86 33.13 -4.24
CA GLU A 104 -21.79 32.08 -3.85
C GLU A 104 -21.18 30.68 -3.90
N THR A 105 -20.06 30.46 -4.58
CA THR A 105 -19.38 29.17 -4.65
C THR A 105 -18.88 28.75 -3.28
N GLN A 106 -19.36 27.60 -2.78
CA GLN A 106 -19.03 27.08 -1.44
C GLN A 106 -18.08 25.90 -1.45
N VAL A 107 -18.11 25.07 -2.50
CA VAL A 107 -17.28 23.88 -2.63
C VAL A 107 -16.74 23.80 -4.04
N ILE A 108 -15.46 23.50 -4.15
CA ILE A 108 -14.77 23.33 -5.45
C ILE A 108 -13.98 22.05 -5.51
N HIS A 109 -13.61 21.64 -6.72
CA HIS A 109 -12.57 20.68 -7.01
C HIS A 109 -11.37 21.38 -7.65
N LEU A 110 -10.16 20.95 -7.32
CA LEU A 110 -8.94 21.25 -8.09
C LEU A 110 -8.59 20.02 -8.90
N LEU A 111 -8.61 20.12 -10.20
CA LEU A 111 -8.47 19.00 -11.12
C LEU A 111 -7.39 19.27 -12.17
N SER A 112 -6.56 18.29 -12.46
CA SER A 112 -5.51 18.29 -13.48
C SER A 112 -5.76 17.18 -14.50
N PRO A 113 -6.13 17.47 -15.74
CA PRO A 113 -6.39 16.46 -16.77
C PRO A 113 -5.15 15.65 -17.15
N SER A 114 -3.96 16.26 -17.19
CA SER A 114 -2.69 15.60 -17.51
C SER A 114 -2.02 14.92 -16.32
N ASP A 115 -2.36 15.35 -15.10
CA ASP A 115 -1.83 14.78 -13.85
C ASP A 115 -2.96 14.46 -12.88
N THR A 116 -3.59 13.30 -13.05
CA THR A 116 -4.65 12.84 -12.16
C THR A 116 -4.17 12.56 -10.73
N GLU A 117 -2.87 12.47 -10.51
CA GLU A 117 -2.27 12.37 -9.17
C GLU A 117 -2.34 13.71 -8.40
N GLY A 118 -2.68 14.83 -9.04
CA GLY A 118 -2.79 16.15 -8.42
C GLY A 118 -4.21 16.55 -7.97
N ASN A 119 -5.23 15.71 -8.18
CA ASN A 119 -6.62 16.08 -7.94
C ASN A 119 -6.99 16.18 -6.46
N THR A 120 -7.78 17.22 -6.12
CA THR A 120 -8.37 17.39 -4.78
C THR A 120 -9.86 17.68 -4.91
N TYR A 121 -10.67 16.94 -4.16
CA TYR A 121 -12.13 16.92 -4.30
C TYR A 121 -12.83 17.51 -3.08
N ASP A 122 -13.95 18.21 -3.33
CA ASP A 122 -14.83 18.81 -2.33
C ASP A 122 -14.08 19.72 -1.34
N ILE A 123 -13.29 20.64 -1.87
CA ILE A 123 -12.58 21.67 -1.09
C ILE A 123 -13.61 22.71 -0.64
N SER A 124 -13.79 22.87 0.66
CA SER A 124 -14.75 23.83 1.23
C SER A 124 -14.15 25.24 1.26
N LEU A 125 -14.87 26.19 0.67
CA LEU A 125 -14.55 27.63 0.71
C LEU A 125 -15.32 28.36 1.82
N VAL A 126 -16.11 27.63 2.60
CA VAL A 126 -16.82 28.21 3.75
C VAL A 126 -15.89 28.18 4.94
N PRO A 127 -15.57 29.34 5.56
CA PRO A 127 -14.79 29.36 6.78
C PRO A 127 -15.46 28.45 7.83
N SER A 128 -14.66 27.63 8.50
CA SER A 128 -15.17 26.78 9.58
C SER A 128 -15.69 27.66 10.72
N SER A 129 -16.97 28.03 10.65
CA SER A 129 -17.63 28.66 11.78
C SER A 129 -17.98 27.56 12.79
N ASP A 130 -17.75 27.80 14.07
CA ASP A 130 -18.06 26.87 15.18
C ASP A 130 -19.51 26.35 15.20
N LYS A 131 -20.39 26.92 14.38
CA LYS A 131 -21.81 26.57 14.33
C LYS A 131 -22.16 25.33 13.49
N ASN A 132 -21.27 24.86 12.62
CA ASN A 132 -21.50 23.73 11.71
C ASN A 132 -20.52 22.56 11.93
N VAL A 133 -19.93 22.44 13.11
CA VAL A 133 -19.06 21.32 13.41
C VAL A 133 -19.89 20.04 13.47
N SER A 134 -19.53 19.04 12.63
CA SER A 134 -20.16 17.72 12.65
C SER A 134 -20.28 17.19 14.08
N PRO A 135 -21.43 16.60 14.49
CA PRO A 135 -21.55 15.94 15.79
C PRO A 135 -20.43 14.94 16.05
N LEU A 136 -19.86 14.34 15.00
CA LEU A 136 -18.78 13.36 15.07
C LEU A 136 -17.39 13.97 15.28
N ALA A 137 -17.18 15.26 15.03
CA ALA A 137 -15.83 15.85 15.01
C ALA A 137 -15.01 15.58 16.29
N ALA A 138 -15.66 15.55 17.44
CA ALA A 138 -15.01 15.26 18.73
C ALA A 138 -14.71 13.77 18.95
N ILE A 139 -15.39 12.88 18.23
CA ILE A 139 -15.34 11.43 18.45
C ILE A 139 -14.94 10.62 17.23
N LYS A 140 -14.78 11.24 16.06
CA LYS A 140 -14.32 10.58 14.83
C LYS A 140 -12.91 10.04 15.00
N GLY A 141 -12.67 8.81 14.57
CA GLY A 141 -11.36 8.14 14.51
C GLY A 141 -11.31 6.80 15.25
N ASN A 142 -10.09 6.33 15.45
CA ASN A 142 -9.81 5.05 16.11
C ASN A 142 -9.78 5.19 17.63
N TRP A 143 -10.39 4.23 18.31
CA TRP A 143 -10.47 4.18 19.77
C TRP A 143 -9.92 2.85 20.28
N PHE A 144 -8.89 2.96 21.13
CA PHE A 144 -8.17 1.84 21.73
C PHE A 144 -8.56 1.70 23.20
N LYS A 145 -8.61 0.48 23.68
CA LYS A 145 -8.91 0.20 25.08
C LYS A 145 -7.82 0.80 25.98
N ALA A 146 -8.23 1.55 26.99
CA ALA A 146 -7.28 2.33 27.79
C ALA A 146 -6.42 1.47 28.74
N ASP A 147 -6.91 0.30 29.12
CA ASP A 147 -6.31 -0.62 30.10
C ASP A 147 -5.72 -1.89 29.49
N ASP A 148 -5.89 -2.08 28.20
CA ASP A 148 -5.44 -3.26 27.48
C ASP A 148 -4.55 -2.85 26.30
N LEU A 149 -3.74 -3.68 25.89
CA LEU A 149 -2.76 -3.90 24.83
C LEU A 149 -2.95 -3.18 23.51
N ASN A 150 -3.47 -1.97 23.49
CA ASN A 150 -3.72 -1.29 22.21
C ASN A 150 -4.74 -2.00 21.33
N ALA A 151 -5.66 -2.74 21.95
CA ALA A 151 -6.75 -3.34 21.23
C ALA A 151 -7.60 -2.21 20.61
N TRP A 152 -7.66 -2.19 19.28
CA TRP A 152 -8.57 -1.34 18.56
C TRP A 152 -9.97 -1.92 18.68
N GLU A 153 -10.82 -1.21 19.43
CA GLU A 153 -12.16 -1.69 19.76
C GLU A 153 -13.24 -0.96 18.96
N TYR A 154 -13.00 0.33 18.64
CA TYR A 154 -13.94 1.12 17.85
C TYR A 154 -13.24 1.95 16.79
N GLY A 155 -13.84 1.99 15.61
CA GLY A 155 -13.60 2.99 14.56
C GLY A 155 -14.91 3.76 14.35
N ILE A 156 -14.90 5.08 14.53
CA ILE A 156 -16.08 5.92 14.31
C ILE A 156 -15.76 6.92 13.22
N TYR A 157 -16.46 6.83 12.09
CA TYR A 157 -16.23 7.67 10.90
C TYR A 157 -17.55 8.28 10.43
N ASP A 158 -17.51 9.07 9.36
CA ASP A 158 -18.69 9.83 8.92
C ASP A 158 -19.86 8.91 8.52
N SER A 159 -19.60 7.88 7.72
CA SER A 159 -20.60 6.93 7.22
C SER A 159 -20.55 5.55 7.87
N VAL A 160 -19.43 5.22 8.53
CA VAL A 160 -19.14 3.87 9.01
C VAL A 160 -18.72 3.88 10.47
N THR A 161 -19.21 2.89 11.22
CA THR A 161 -18.69 2.52 12.55
C THR A 161 -18.18 1.09 12.51
N ILE A 162 -17.02 0.84 13.11
CA ILE A 162 -16.40 -0.47 13.24
C ILE A 162 -16.35 -0.84 14.71
N MET A 163 -16.85 -2.02 15.05
CA MET A 163 -16.80 -2.59 16.40
C MET A 163 -17.04 -4.09 16.33
N ASP A 164 -16.63 -4.84 17.35
CA ASP A 164 -16.83 -6.30 17.46
C ASP A 164 -16.39 -7.07 16.20
N ASN A 165 -15.31 -6.60 15.58
CA ASN A 165 -14.78 -7.16 14.34
C ASN A 165 -15.80 -7.18 13.18
N ARG A 166 -16.65 -6.15 13.10
CA ARG A 166 -17.71 -5.95 12.11
C ARG A 166 -17.78 -4.51 11.65
N ILE A 167 -18.36 -4.31 10.46
CA ILE A 167 -18.56 -2.99 9.85
C ILE A 167 -20.04 -2.66 9.83
N PHE A 168 -20.37 -1.48 10.33
CA PHE A 168 -21.73 -0.96 10.44
C PHE A 168 -21.87 0.33 9.64
N THR A 169 -23.01 0.53 9.01
CA THR A 169 -23.40 1.82 8.43
C THR A 169 -24.02 2.71 9.50
N ASN A 170 -23.63 3.98 9.55
CA ASN A 170 -24.22 4.98 10.43
C ASN A 170 -25.58 5.43 9.90
N GLU A 171 -26.69 4.99 10.51
CA GLU A 171 -28.05 5.31 10.09
C GLU A 171 -28.51 6.67 10.62
N ASN A 172 -28.11 7.01 11.85
CA ASN A 172 -28.53 8.24 12.52
C ASN A 172 -27.50 8.70 13.56
N ILE A 173 -27.20 9.99 13.52
CA ILE A 173 -26.22 10.62 14.42
C ILE A 173 -26.90 11.82 15.10
N ARG A 174 -26.98 11.81 16.43
CA ARG A 174 -27.63 12.85 17.20
C ARG A 174 -26.75 13.32 18.36
N LYS A 175 -26.63 14.63 18.51
CA LYS A 175 -25.99 15.23 19.67
C LYS A 175 -27.01 15.31 20.83
N LYS A 176 -26.67 14.72 21.97
CA LYS A 176 -27.45 14.76 23.23
C LYS A 176 -26.64 15.44 24.35
N GLY A 177 -26.66 16.77 24.39
CA GLY A 177 -25.82 17.56 25.28
C GLY A 177 -24.33 17.39 24.98
N LYS A 178 -23.56 16.80 25.92
CA LYS A 178 -22.15 16.48 25.74
C LYS A 178 -21.91 15.12 25.08
N ARG A 179 -22.95 14.34 24.82
CA ARG A 179 -22.87 12.98 24.26
C ARG A 179 -23.27 12.98 22.81
N VAL A 180 -22.78 12.00 22.08
CA VAL A 180 -23.20 11.71 20.70
C VAL A 180 -23.81 10.32 20.69
N GLU A 181 -25.04 10.23 20.23
CA GLU A 181 -25.73 8.96 19.98
C GLU A 181 -25.63 8.61 18.52
N ILE A 182 -25.20 7.40 18.23
CA ILE A 182 -25.06 6.87 16.88
C ILE A 182 -25.86 5.58 16.79
N THR A 183 -26.88 5.57 15.92
CA THR A 183 -27.57 4.33 15.55
C THR A 183 -26.88 3.74 14.34
N VAL A 184 -26.46 2.49 14.44
CA VAL A 184 -25.69 1.81 13.41
C VAL A 184 -26.38 0.51 13.00
N LYS A 185 -26.20 0.12 11.74
CA LYS A 185 -26.74 -1.11 11.15
C LYS A 185 -25.60 -1.96 10.58
N ASP A 186 -25.51 -3.20 11.03
CA ASP A 186 -24.51 -4.16 10.54
C ASP A 186 -24.67 -4.41 9.05
N LYS A 187 -23.59 -4.25 8.28
CA LYS A 187 -23.61 -4.41 6.82
C LYS A 187 -23.86 -5.85 6.37
N GLN A 188 -23.57 -6.85 7.21
CA GLN A 188 -23.69 -8.26 6.83
C GLN A 188 -25.03 -8.87 7.22
N ASN A 189 -25.52 -8.61 8.45
CA ASN A 189 -26.72 -9.26 8.95
C ASN A 189 -27.89 -8.30 9.23
N GLY A 190 -27.65 -6.98 9.15
CA GLY A 190 -28.65 -5.96 9.35
C GLY A 190 -29.00 -5.64 10.81
N ASP A 191 -28.28 -6.20 11.80
CA ASP A 191 -28.49 -5.90 13.22
C ASP A 191 -28.33 -4.42 13.50
N ILE A 192 -29.24 -3.86 14.28
CA ILE A 192 -29.21 -2.45 14.68
C ILE A 192 -28.68 -2.34 16.11
N ARG A 193 -27.72 -1.43 16.30
CA ARG A 193 -27.16 -1.10 17.61
C ARG A 193 -27.13 0.40 17.83
N THR A 194 -27.07 0.80 19.08
CA THR A 194 -26.97 2.21 19.47
C THR A 194 -25.72 2.41 20.32
N LEU A 195 -24.84 3.28 19.87
CA LEU A 195 -23.68 3.73 20.62
C LEU A 195 -24.00 5.07 21.30
N LEU A 196 -23.59 5.21 22.54
CA LEU A 196 -23.58 6.49 23.26
C LEU A 196 -22.12 6.84 23.58
N VAL A 197 -21.59 7.85 22.90
CA VAL A 197 -20.18 8.27 23.01
C VAL A 197 -20.11 9.59 23.78
N THR A 198 -19.28 9.63 24.83
CA THR A 198 -19.07 10.79 25.66
C THR A 198 -17.62 11.23 25.62
N PRO A 199 -17.25 12.27 24.82
CA PRO A 199 -15.90 12.78 24.81
C PRO A 199 -15.51 13.38 26.15
N GLN A 200 -14.26 13.18 26.57
CA GLN A 200 -13.66 13.71 27.78
C GLN A 200 -12.74 14.90 27.48
N LYS A 201 -12.41 15.69 28.51
CA LYS A 201 -11.53 16.87 28.36
C LYS A 201 -10.08 16.51 28.01
N ASP A 202 -9.63 15.33 28.35
CA ASP A 202 -8.29 14.80 28.09
C ASP A 202 -8.15 14.14 26.72
N GLY A 203 -9.19 14.23 25.87
CA GLY A 203 -9.19 13.61 24.54
C GLY A 203 -9.56 12.12 24.52
N SER A 204 -9.80 11.51 25.68
CA SER A 204 -10.38 10.17 25.78
C SER A 204 -11.90 10.20 25.53
N CYS A 205 -12.54 9.04 25.42
CA CYS A 205 -13.99 8.95 25.39
C CYS A 205 -14.51 7.76 26.22
N GLN A 206 -15.74 7.90 26.69
CA GLN A 206 -16.51 6.78 27.21
C GLN A 206 -17.48 6.31 26.13
N ILE A 207 -17.48 5.01 25.84
CA ILE A 207 -18.40 4.40 24.87
C ILE A 207 -19.26 3.38 25.58
N GLN A 208 -20.57 3.44 25.30
CA GLN A 208 -21.59 2.52 25.77
C GLN A 208 -22.35 2.00 24.55
N VAL A 209 -22.53 0.69 24.43
CA VAL A 209 -23.31 0.05 23.37
C VAL A 209 -24.57 -0.55 23.97
N ASN A 210 -25.74 -0.30 23.37
CA ASN A 210 -27.04 -0.86 23.77
C ASN A 210 -27.37 -0.78 25.27
N GLY A 211 -26.84 0.26 25.98
CA GLY A 211 -27.06 0.44 27.41
C GLY A 211 -26.14 -0.38 28.31
N GLU A 212 -25.14 -1.07 27.78
CA GLU A 212 -24.11 -1.78 28.55
C GLU A 212 -23.23 -0.83 29.36
N LYS A 213 -22.33 -1.38 30.17
CA LYS A 213 -21.43 -0.58 31.02
C LYS A 213 -20.51 0.29 30.18
N ASN A 214 -20.42 1.58 30.49
CA ASN A 214 -19.44 2.51 29.92
C ASN A 214 -18.02 2.03 30.16
N GLN A 215 -17.20 2.08 29.11
CA GLN A 215 -15.75 1.83 29.17
C GLN A 215 -14.99 3.03 28.62
N LEU A 216 -13.74 3.20 29.09
CA LEU A 216 -12.86 4.29 28.69
C LEU A 216 -11.95 3.86 27.55
N TYR A 217 -11.86 4.72 26.52
CA TYR A 217 -11.05 4.51 25.34
C TYR A 217 -10.18 5.73 25.06
N THR A 218 -9.02 5.50 24.45
CA THR A 218 -8.06 6.53 24.07
C THR A 218 -7.79 6.50 22.56
N ARG A 219 -7.37 7.63 22.01
CA ARG A 219 -6.97 7.74 20.60
C ARG A 219 -5.55 7.25 20.35
N GLN A 220 -4.72 7.27 21.37
CA GLN A 220 -3.33 6.86 21.29
C GLN A 220 -3.16 5.42 21.75
N ARG A 221 -2.38 4.67 21.02
CA ARG A 221 -1.87 3.40 21.51
C ARG A 221 -0.96 3.69 22.69
N GLY A 222 -1.24 3.06 23.81
CA GLY A 222 -0.33 3.09 24.96
C GLY A 222 0.97 2.31 24.67
N ALA A 223 1.94 2.37 25.58
CA ALA A 223 3.07 1.48 25.54
C ALA A 223 2.56 0.04 25.58
N THR A 224 3.02 -0.78 24.63
CA THR A 224 2.53 -2.14 24.44
C THR A 224 2.75 -2.96 25.69
N LYS A 225 1.71 -3.45 26.29
CA LYS A 225 1.73 -4.41 27.39
C LYS A 225 1.43 -5.79 26.82
N THR A 226 1.63 -6.81 27.60
CA THR A 226 1.53 -8.23 27.26
C THR A 226 0.33 -8.57 26.35
N ILE A 227 0.60 -9.14 25.22
CA ILE A 227 -0.44 -9.75 24.38
C ILE A 227 -0.97 -10.97 25.11
N ALA A 228 -2.28 -11.11 25.17
CA ALA A 228 -2.93 -12.27 25.78
C ALA A 228 -2.26 -13.56 25.28
N ALA A 229 -1.98 -14.47 26.23
CA ALA A 229 -1.44 -15.77 25.89
C ALA A 229 -2.33 -16.42 24.82
N ASP A 230 -1.81 -16.63 23.65
CA ASP A 230 -2.48 -17.49 22.67
C ASP A 230 -2.12 -18.96 22.95
N THR A 231 -2.96 -19.83 22.48
CA THR A 231 -2.80 -21.28 22.64
C THR A 231 -1.76 -21.88 21.68
N GLY A 232 -1.04 -21.06 20.93
CA GLY A 232 -0.17 -21.50 19.84
C GLY A 232 -0.97 -21.87 18.58
N PHE A 233 -0.33 -22.61 17.68
CA PHE A 233 -1.03 -23.21 16.54
C PHE A 233 -1.63 -24.55 16.98
N GLN A 234 -2.95 -24.67 17.01
CA GLN A 234 -3.61 -25.94 17.31
C GLN A 234 -3.32 -26.97 16.21
N GLN A 235 -3.45 -26.56 14.96
CA GLN A 235 -3.09 -27.29 13.77
C GLN A 235 -2.65 -26.28 12.72
N PHE A 236 -1.37 -26.31 12.35
CA PHE A 236 -0.83 -25.35 11.39
C PHE A 236 -1.49 -25.50 10.01
N PHE A 237 -1.51 -26.72 9.48
CA PHE A 237 -2.16 -27.01 8.20
C PHE A 237 -3.62 -27.39 8.42
N HIS A 238 -4.53 -26.50 8.11
CA HIS A 238 -5.95 -26.81 7.94
C HIS A 238 -6.56 -25.83 6.94
N THR A 239 -7.59 -26.28 6.24
CA THR A 239 -8.24 -25.49 5.20
C THR A 239 -9.54 -24.90 5.73
N ASP A 240 -9.68 -23.59 5.65
CA ASP A 240 -10.93 -22.93 6.00
C ASP A 240 -11.12 -21.62 5.24
N THR A 241 -12.38 -21.15 5.21
CA THR A 241 -12.75 -19.86 4.64
C THR A 241 -12.39 -18.75 5.63
N THR A 242 -11.61 -17.81 5.16
CA THR A 242 -11.11 -16.67 5.90
C THR A 242 -11.75 -15.38 5.37
N CYS A 243 -12.01 -14.44 6.24
CA CYS A 243 -12.60 -13.16 5.88
C CYS A 243 -11.65 -11.99 6.19
N LEU A 244 -11.32 -11.21 5.19
CA LEU A 244 -10.67 -9.92 5.35
C LEU A 244 -11.67 -8.83 5.01
N GLN A 245 -11.87 -7.90 5.92
CA GLN A 245 -12.72 -6.74 5.71
C GLN A 245 -12.01 -5.49 6.22
N GLY A 246 -12.49 -4.31 5.85
CA GLY A 246 -11.86 -3.08 6.30
C GLY A 246 -12.56 -1.82 5.85
N TYR A 247 -11.93 -0.71 6.19
CA TYR A 247 -12.37 0.62 5.85
C TYR A 247 -11.17 1.49 5.50
N ILE A 248 -11.30 2.24 4.40
CA ILE A 248 -10.30 3.18 3.92
C ILE A 248 -10.81 4.59 4.23
N ASP A 249 -10.27 5.22 5.26
CA ASP A 249 -10.60 6.60 5.62
C ASP A 249 -9.99 7.57 4.60
N GLY A 250 -10.79 8.51 4.12
CA GLY A 250 -10.40 9.41 3.03
C GLY A 250 -10.59 8.83 1.63
N TYR A 251 -11.19 7.65 1.50
CA TYR A 251 -11.54 7.08 0.21
C TYR A 251 -12.67 7.86 -0.47
N ASP A 252 -12.53 8.01 -1.78
CA ASP A 252 -13.58 8.47 -2.67
C ASP A 252 -13.39 7.77 -4.02
N ARG A 253 -14.48 7.36 -4.66
CA ARG A 253 -14.42 6.65 -5.95
C ARG A 253 -13.71 7.45 -7.04
N ARG A 254 -13.73 8.78 -6.94
CA ARG A 254 -13.03 9.69 -7.87
C ARG A 254 -11.50 9.61 -7.77
N LEU A 255 -10.94 8.89 -6.78
CA LEU A 255 -9.50 8.59 -6.69
C LEU A 255 -9.00 7.66 -7.80
N GLY A 256 -9.92 7.07 -8.60
CA GLY A 256 -9.59 6.29 -9.78
C GLY A 256 -9.40 4.79 -9.55
N PHE A 257 -9.68 4.29 -8.34
CA PHE A 257 -9.70 2.86 -8.05
C PHE A 257 -10.93 2.48 -7.23
N ASP A 258 -11.47 1.29 -7.45
CA ASP A 258 -12.58 0.70 -6.71
C ASP A 258 -12.31 -0.77 -6.34
N THR A 259 -11.08 -1.21 -6.56
CA THR A 259 -10.63 -2.57 -6.25
C THR A 259 -9.28 -2.56 -5.56
N GLY A 260 -9.04 -3.62 -4.80
CA GLY A 260 -7.74 -4.00 -4.29
C GLY A 260 -7.42 -5.45 -4.64
N LEU A 261 -6.19 -5.88 -4.40
CA LEU A 261 -5.72 -7.24 -4.69
C LEU A 261 -5.02 -7.85 -3.48
N ILE A 262 -5.24 -9.17 -3.31
CA ILE A 262 -4.42 -10.02 -2.44
C ILE A 262 -3.85 -11.12 -3.31
N TYR A 263 -2.54 -11.33 -3.25
CA TYR A 263 -1.89 -12.46 -3.92
C TYR A 263 -1.65 -13.57 -2.90
N LEU A 264 -2.45 -14.64 -2.99
CA LEU A 264 -2.28 -15.83 -2.15
C LEU A 264 -1.33 -16.77 -2.85
N SER A 265 -0.07 -16.79 -2.43
CA SER A 265 0.94 -17.67 -3.02
C SER A 265 0.87 -19.07 -2.41
N ASN A 266 0.93 -20.08 -3.24
CA ASN A 266 1.17 -21.44 -2.80
C ASN A 266 2.67 -21.75 -2.89
N HIS A 267 3.32 -21.89 -1.74
CA HIS A 267 4.78 -22.06 -1.65
C HIS A 267 5.28 -23.36 -2.32
N ILE A 268 4.43 -24.37 -2.45
CA ILE A 268 4.78 -25.68 -3.04
C ILE A 268 4.60 -25.64 -4.57
N THR A 269 3.45 -25.17 -5.04
CA THR A 269 3.14 -25.15 -6.49
C THR A 269 3.68 -23.90 -7.18
N ARG A 270 4.08 -22.88 -6.43
CA ARG A 270 4.52 -21.54 -6.90
C ARG A 270 3.47 -20.84 -7.76
N GLN A 271 2.22 -21.14 -7.52
CA GLN A 271 1.10 -20.47 -8.17
C GLN A 271 0.58 -19.38 -7.26
N ASP A 272 0.38 -18.19 -7.83
CA ASP A 272 -0.29 -17.08 -7.19
C ASP A 272 -1.78 -17.11 -7.56
N TYR A 273 -2.61 -16.91 -6.55
CA TYR A 273 -4.06 -16.83 -6.71
C TYR A 273 -4.50 -15.40 -6.38
N PRO A 274 -4.58 -14.53 -7.41
CA PRO A 274 -5.03 -13.16 -7.20
C PRO A 274 -6.50 -13.17 -6.76
N THR A 275 -6.76 -12.55 -5.63
CA THR A 275 -8.10 -12.37 -5.07
C THR A 275 -8.45 -10.90 -5.10
N VAL A 276 -9.52 -10.54 -5.81
CA VAL A 276 -9.97 -9.16 -5.94
C VAL A 276 -10.79 -8.76 -4.72
N ILE A 277 -10.48 -7.63 -4.15
CA ILE A 277 -11.26 -6.93 -3.14
C ILE A 277 -12.09 -5.86 -3.85
N GLN A 278 -13.41 -5.88 -3.68
CA GLN A 278 -14.27 -4.76 -4.11
C GLN A 278 -14.38 -3.75 -2.97
N ILE A 279 -14.25 -2.47 -3.31
CA ILE A 279 -14.37 -1.36 -2.36
C ILE A 279 -15.71 -0.68 -2.60
N ASP A 280 -16.53 -0.60 -1.55
CA ASP A 280 -17.81 0.09 -1.57
C ASP A 280 -17.61 1.61 -1.66
N GLU A 281 -18.66 2.34 -2.06
CA GLU A 281 -18.62 3.81 -2.19
C GLU A 281 -18.26 4.54 -0.89
N ASP A 282 -18.55 3.94 0.26
CA ASP A 282 -18.20 4.48 1.57
C ASP A 282 -16.77 4.15 2.03
N GLY A 283 -15.97 3.47 1.18
CA GLY A 283 -14.61 3.06 1.48
C GLY A 283 -14.49 1.75 2.26
N SER A 284 -15.60 1.10 2.60
CA SER A 284 -15.55 -0.22 3.22
C SER A 284 -15.34 -1.33 2.19
N PHE A 285 -14.80 -2.46 2.63
CA PHE A 285 -14.61 -3.64 1.79
C PHE A 285 -14.76 -4.93 2.59
N LEU A 286 -15.13 -6.00 1.90
CA LEU A 286 -15.20 -7.36 2.45
C LEU A 286 -14.76 -8.36 1.39
N CYS A 287 -13.81 -9.24 1.74
CA CYS A 287 -13.30 -10.28 0.87
C CYS A 287 -13.24 -11.62 1.62
N LYS A 288 -13.77 -12.69 1.01
CA LYS A 288 -13.67 -14.05 1.54
C LYS A 288 -12.80 -14.88 0.62
N PHE A 289 -11.89 -15.62 1.21
CA PHE A 289 -10.98 -16.51 0.49
C PHE A 289 -10.62 -17.73 1.35
N VAL A 290 -10.13 -18.77 0.70
CA VAL A 290 -9.72 -20.01 1.38
C VAL A 290 -8.20 -20.04 1.51
N ILE A 291 -7.71 -20.29 2.72
CA ILE A 291 -6.29 -20.56 2.98
C ILE A 291 -6.11 -21.93 3.65
N LYS A 292 -4.92 -22.48 3.53
CA LYS A 292 -4.59 -23.83 4.00
C LYS A 292 -3.64 -23.85 5.21
N HIS A 293 -3.12 -22.71 5.57
CA HIS A 293 -2.26 -22.46 6.71
C HIS A 293 -2.28 -20.96 7.04
N PRO A 294 -1.79 -20.55 8.21
CA PRO A 294 -1.58 -19.14 8.53
C PRO A 294 -0.74 -18.43 7.48
N VAL A 295 -1.08 -17.19 7.14
CA VAL A 295 -0.36 -16.42 6.13
C VAL A 295 -0.16 -14.97 6.57
N GLU A 296 1.04 -14.46 6.33
CA GLU A 296 1.30 -13.03 6.24
C GLU A 296 1.29 -12.62 4.77
N GLN A 297 0.42 -11.67 4.45
CA GLN A 297 0.22 -11.18 3.10
C GLN A 297 0.02 -9.67 3.10
N SER A 298 -0.21 -9.09 1.94
CA SER A 298 -0.55 -7.67 1.82
C SER A 298 -1.79 -7.47 0.96
N VAL A 299 -2.60 -6.50 1.35
CA VAL A 299 -3.58 -5.88 0.46
C VAL A 299 -2.83 -4.87 -0.40
N THR A 300 -2.98 -4.97 -1.71
CA THR A 300 -2.48 -3.98 -2.67
C THR A 300 -3.62 -3.04 -3.02
N LEU A 301 -3.46 -1.75 -2.70
CA LEU A 301 -4.37 -0.65 -3.02
C LEU A 301 -3.55 0.43 -3.72
N ASP A 302 -3.89 0.74 -4.95
CA ASP A 302 -3.21 1.81 -5.72
C ASP A 302 -1.68 1.80 -5.50
N ASN A 303 -1.01 0.74 -5.87
CA ASN A 303 0.44 0.54 -5.70
C ASN A 303 0.98 0.54 -4.24
N ASN A 304 0.12 0.58 -3.24
CA ASN A 304 0.50 0.44 -1.85
C ASN A 304 0.24 -0.98 -1.33
N TRP A 305 1.24 -1.55 -0.63
CA TRP A 305 1.12 -2.86 0.01
C TRP A 305 0.91 -2.68 1.52
N ILE A 306 -0.28 -3.03 1.99
CA ILE A 306 -0.65 -2.93 3.41
C ILE A 306 -0.61 -4.35 4.00
N PRO A 307 0.39 -4.67 4.84
CA PRO A 307 0.58 -6.03 5.35
C PRO A 307 -0.49 -6.40 6.37
N PHE A 308 -0.82 -7.68 6.41
CA PHE A 308 -1.65 -8.30 7.43
C PHE A 308 -1.22 -9.75 7.67
N TYR A 309 -1.59 -10.30 8.82
CA TYR A 309 -1.46 -11.70 9.17
C TYR A 309 -2.84 -12.27 9.50
N ILE A 310 -3.15 -13.47 9.01
CA ILE A 310 -4.44 -14.10 9.27
C ILE A 310 -4.30 -15.63 9.27
N GLU A 311 -5.13 -16.30 10.07
CA GLU A 311 -5.20 -17.75 10.16
C GLU A 311 -6.51 -18.28 9.53
N PRO A 312 -6.52 -19.54 9.05
CA PRO A 312 -7.74 -20.12 8.49
C PRO A 312 -8.93 -20.03 9.43
N GLY A 313 -10.12 -19.71 8.89
CA GLY A 313 -11.37 -19.56 9.64
C GLY A 313 -11.53 -18.24 10.38
N GLN A 314 -10.53 -17.37 10.39
CA GLN A 314 -10.60 -16.09 11.10
C GLN A 314 -11.19 -14.98 10.24
N THR A 315 -11.74 -13.96 10.92
CA THR A 315 -12.05 -12.66 10.36
C THR A 315 -11.07 -11.62 10.91
N LEU A 316 -10.47 -10.84 10.02
CA LEU A 316 -9.62 -9.71 10.34
C LEU A 316 -10.24 -8.45 9.75
N THR A 317 -10.43 -7.42 10.59
CA THR A 317 -10.85 -6.09 10.14
C THR A 317 -9.66 -5.13 10.15
N MET A 318 -9.51 -4.35 9.08
CA MET A 318 -8.43 -3.38 8.89
C MET A 318 -9.00 -1.96 8.83
N TYR A 319 -8.29 -1.02 9.45
CA TYR A 319 -8.41 0.41 9.16
C TYR A 319 -7.21 0.86 8.36
N ILE A 320 -7.44 1.57 7.29
CA ILE A 320 -6.44 2.11 6.38
C ILE A 320 -6.67 3.62 6.27
N ASP A 321 -5.62 4.39 6.55
CA ASP A 321 -5.61 5.85 6.39
C ASP A 321 -5.05 6.19 5.02
N TRP A 322 -5.87 6.72 4.13
CA TRP A 322 -5.47 7.09 2.77
C TRP A 322 -4.37 8.15 2.76
N GLU A 323 -4.44 9.14 3.65
CA GLU A 323 -3.39 10.15 3.79
C GLU A 323 -2.04 9.55 4.19
N ALA A 324 -2.04 8.52 5.04
CA ALA A 324 -0.81 7.80 5.39
C ALA A 324 -0.24 7.00 4.20
N LEU A 325 -1.09 6.47 3.31
CA LEU A 325 -0.65 5.84 2.06
C LEU A 325 -0.06 6.86 1.09
N LEU A 326 -0.66 8.03 0.95
CA LEU A 326 -0.11 9.13 0.15
C LEU A 326 1.26 9.59 0.69
N ALA A 327 1.42 9.68 2.02
CA ALA A 327 2.70 10.02 2.64
C ALA A 327 3.78 8.98 2.32
N ARG A 328 3.43 7.70 2.31
CA ARG A 328 4.34 6.61 1.89
C ARG A 328 4.69 6.70 0.41
N SER A 329 3.70 6.94 -0.46
CA SER A 329 3.91 7.12 -1.90
C SER A 329 4.88 8.27 -2.15
N ARG A 330 4.72 9.39 -1.45
CA ARG A 330 5.63 10.54 -1.50
C ARG A 330 7.05 10.21 -1.06
N ALA A 331 7.20 9.39 -0.02
CA ALA A 331 8.52 9.00 0.50
C ALA A 331 9.33 8.16 -0.50
N ARG A 332 8.68 7.49 -1.46
CA ARG A 332 9.33 6.56 -2.42
C ARG A 332 10.24 5.56 -1.73
N ASP A 333 9.86 5.11 -0.54
CA ASP A 333 10.62 4.17 0.27
C ASP A 333 9.73 3.00 0.70
N TYR A 334 10.08 1.80 0.28
CA TYR A 334 9.34 0.58 0.60
C TYR A 334 9.20 0.34 2.11
N TYR A 335 10.21 0.75 2.88
CA TYR A 335 10.23 0.61 4.36
C TYR A 335 9.63 1.80 5.10
N PHE A 336 9.16 2.83 4.37
CA PHE A 336 8.48 3.95 5.03
C PHE A 336 7.25 3.43 5.78
N PRO A 337 7.13 3.68 7.10
CA PRO A 337 6.05 3.11 7.90
C PRO A 337 4.69 3.68 7.51
N ILE A 338 3.72 2.79 7.25
CA ILE A 338 2.32 3.20 7.09
C ILE A 338 1.77 3.50 8.48
N LYS A 339 1.59 4.79 8.77
CA LYS A 339 1.03 5.25 10.04
C LYS A 339 -0.49 4.98 10.10
N ASN A 340 -1.03 5.00 11.30
CA ASN A 340 -2.46 4.91 11.59
C ASN A 340 -3.19 3.64 11.12
N THR A 341 -2.51 2.63 10.57
CA THR A 341 -3.15 1.34 10.29
C THR A 341 -3.54 0.66 11.61
N ALA A 342 -4.76 0.18 11.70
CA ALA A 342 -5.25 -0.58 12.85
C ALA A 342 -5.87 -1.90 12.40
N TYR A 343 -5.87 -2.89 13.31
CA TYR A 343 -6.43 -4.21 13.07
C TYR A 343 -7.34 -4.60 14.22
N MET A 344 -8.43 -5.32 13.93
CA MET A 344 -9.37 -5.87 14.89
C MET A 344 -9.63 -7.35 14.55
N GLY A 345 -9.80 -8.17 15.58
CA GLY A 345 -10.00 -9.61 15.43
C GLY A 345 -8.86 -10.44 16.03
N PRO A 346 -8.93 -11.79 15.94
CA PRO A 346 -7.98 -12.69 16.63
C PRO A 346 -6.52 -12.49 16.21
N SER A 347 -6.26 -12.17 14.96
CA SER A 347 -4.91 -11.94 14.41
C SER A 347 -4.45 -10.48 14.46
N ALA A 348 -5.22 -9.57 15.07
CA ALA A 348 -4.95 -8.13 15.06
C ALA A 348 -3.58 -7.75 15.65
N SER A 349 -3.28 -8.26 16.83
CA SER A 349 -2.01 -7.97 17.52
C SER A 349 -0.80 -8.46 16.74
N LEU A 350 -0.93 -9.65 16.14
CA LEU A 350 0.15 -10.24 15.37
C LEU A 350 0.35 -9.50 14.03
N SER A 351 -0.72 -9.14 13.34
CA SER A 351 -0.67 -8.27 12.15
C SER A 351 0.08 -6.96 12.44
N TYR A 352 -0.24 -6.32 13.57
CA TYR A 352 0.43 -5.09 13.99
C TYR A 352 1.92 -5.31 14.27
N LEU A 353 2.29 -6.32 15.07
CA LEU A 353 3.67 -6.58 15.45
C LEU A 353 4.55 -6.93 14.25
N LEU A 354 4.07 -7.78 13.33
CA LEU A 354 4.82 -8.15 12.13
C LEU A 354 5.01 -6.94 11.20
N LYS A 355 3.98 -6.10 11.07
CA LYS A 355 4.08 -4.85 10.32
C LYS A 355 5.13 -3.90 10.91
N GLU A 356 5.10 -3.67 12.22
CA GLU A 356 6.09 -2.81 12.89
C GLU A 356 7.49 -3.39 12.78
N PHE A 357 7.67 -4.67 13.05
CA PHE A 357 8.97 -5.32 12.98
C PHE A 357 9.60 -5.23 11.59
N LYS A 358 8.81 -5.41 10.53
CA LYS A 358 9.29 -5.26 9.14
C LYS A 358 9.93 -3.90 8.89
N SER A 359 9.40 -2.82 9.47
CA SER A 359 9.96 -1.48 9.32
C SER A 359 11.26 -1.27 10.11
N LEU A 360 11.52 -2.10 11.12
CA LEU A 360 12.70 -2.03 11.97
C LEU A 360 13.90 -2.81 11.42
N ILE A 361 13.70 -3.67 10.42
CA ILE A 361 14.73 -4.48 9.77
C ILE A 361 14.89 -4.15 8.28
N PRO A 362 15.07 -2.86 7.90
CA PRO A 362 15.17 -2.50 6.50
C PRO A 362 16.50 -2.97 5.90
N TYR A 363 16.42 -3.38 4.62
CA TYR A 363 17.59 -3.55 3.76
C TYR A 363 17.21 -3.13 2.34
N ARG A 364 17.84 -2.10 1.83
CA ARG A 364 17.46 -1.49 0.55
C ARG A 364 18.08 -2.24 -0.62
N TYR A 365 17.36 -2.26 -1.73
CA TYR A 365 17.86 -2.87 -2.97
C TYR A 365 19.19 -2.25 -3.43
N ASP A 366 19.36 -0.95 -3.27
CA ASP A 366 20.60 -0.25 -3.62
C ASP A 366 21.78 -0.72 -2.75
N ASP A 367 21.56 -1.00 -1.47
CA ASP A 367 22.59 -1.55 -0.58
C ASP A 367 23.04 -2.92 -1.05
N LEU A 368 22.09 -3.78 -1.44
CA LEU A 368 22.37 -5.11 -2.01
C LEU A 368 23.11 -5.00 -3.34
N SER A 369 22.67 -4.13 -4.23
CA SER A 369 23.29 -3.91 -5.53
C SER A 369 24.71 -3.39 -5.40
N ASN A 370 24.93 -2.41 -4.54
CA ASN A 370 26.25 -1.88 -4.24
C ASN A 370 27.18 -2.95 -3.64
N ALA A 371 26.69 -3.74 -2.67
CA ALA A 371 27.44 -4.83 -2.07
C ALA A 371 27.82 -5.90 -3.10
N ARG A 372 26.86 -6.31 -3.95
CA ARG A 372 27.09 -7.30 -5.02
C ARG A 372 28.22 -6.90 -5.95
N ASN A 373 28.28 -5.62 -6.32
CA ASN A 373 29.26 -5.11 -7.28
C ASN A 373 30.65 -4.87 -6.66
N LYS A 374 30.74 -4.74 -5.34
CA LYS A 374 31.98 -4.35 -4.66
C LYS A 374 32.61 -5.46 -3.83
N LEU A 375 31.81 -6.41 -3.32
CA LEU A 375 32.27 -7.40 -2.35
C LEU A 375 32.39 -8.79 -2.97
N THR A 376 33.35 -9.55 -2.50
CA THR A 376 33.40 -11.01 -2.69
C THR A 376 32.38 -11.69 -1.78
N PRO A 377 32.01 -12.97 -2.00
CA PRO A 377 31.08 -13.69 -1.11
C PRO A 377 31.54 -13.69 0.36
N SER A 378 32.80 -13.95 0.63
CA SER A 378 33.35 -13.92 1.99
C SER A 378 33.27 -12.52 2.62
N GLN A 379 33.59 -11.47 1.86
CA GLN A 379 33.46 -10.09 2.33
C GLN A 379 32.00 -9.71 2.60
N TYR A 380 31.06 -10.23 1.80
CA TYR A 380 29.63 -10.01 2.04
C TYR A 380 29.14 -10.69 3.32
N GLN A 381 29.61 -11.91 3.61
CA GLN A 381 29.30 -12.55 4.89
C GLN A 381 29.75 -11.68 6.08
N GLU A 382 30.99 -11.16 6.05
CA GLU A 382 31.48 -10.26 7.09
C GLU A 382 30.67 -8.96 7.18
N HIS A 383 30.27 -8.39 6.04
CA HIS A 383 29.41 -7.22 5.96
C HIS A 383 28.03 -7.46 6.61
N MET A 384 27.43 -8.63 6.38
CA MET A 384 26.11 -8.97 6.90
C MET A 384 26.09 -9.32 8.39
N LYS A 385 27.18 -9.79 8.97
CA LYS A 385 27.24 -10.16 10.40
C LYS A 385 26.68 -9.10 11.35
N PRO A 386 27.14 -7.84 11.32
CA PRO A 386 26.60 -6.81 12.22
C PRO A 386 25.15 -6.42 11.88
N ILE A 387 24.73 -6.56 10.63
CA ILE A 387 23.36 -6.27 10.20
C ILE A 387 22.41 -7.32 10.77
N VAL A 388 22.72 -8.60 10.60
CA VAL A 388 21.92 -9.71 11.12
C VAL A 388 21.87 -9.67 12.65
N ALA A 389 23.02 -9.46 13.33
CA ALA A 389 23.07 -9.34 14.78
C ALA A 389 22.19 -8.18 15.30
N ARG A 390 22.15 -7.05 14.59
CA ARG A 390 21.26 -5.94 14.91
C ARG A 390 19.78 -6.33 14.74
N TRP A 391 19.42 -7.08 13.71
CA TRP A 391 18.03 -7.53 13.49
C TRP A 391 17.59 -8.55 14.54
N GLU A 392 18.47 -9.50 14.91
CA GLU A 392 18.23 -10.42 16.02
C GLU A 392 18.02 -9.66 17.34
N HIS A 393 18.89 -8.69 17.64
CA HIS A 393 18.74 -7.83 18.81
C HIS A 393 17.45 -7.00 18.76
N THR A 394 17.06 -6.50 17.61
CA THR A 394 15.80 -5.77 17.42
C THR A 394 14.59 -6.67 17.67
N ALA A 395 14.64 -7.92 17.18
CA ALA A 395 13.60 -8.91 17.44
C ALA A 395 13.48 -9.23 18.94
N ASP A 396 14.62 -9.50 19.60
CA ASP A 396 14.65 -9.79 21.05
C ASP A 396 14.16 -8.59 21.87
N SER A 397 14.56 -7.36 21.51
CA SER A 397 14.11 -6.13 22.16
C SER A 397 12.60 -5.93 22.01
N LEU A 398 12.06 -6.14 20.80
CA LEU A 398 10.62 -6.03 20.57
C LEU A 398 9.86 -7.08 21.39
N ILE A 399 10.35 -8.33 21.42
CA ILE A 399 9.76 -9.41 22.20
C ILE A 399 9.80 -9.07 23.71
N GLN A 400 10.89 -8.52 24.20
CA GLN A 400 11.02 -8.13 25.61
C GLN A 400 10.07 -6.98 25.98
N ILE A 401 9.95 -5.97 25.14
CA ILE A 401 9.10 -4.79 25.37
C ILE A 401 7.61 -5.15 25.24
N CYS A 402 7.25 -5.82 24.15
CA CYS A 402 5.86 -6.13 23.83
C CYS A 402 5.35 -7.38 24.56
N ARG A 403 6.24 -8.25 25.04
CA ARG A 403 5.90 -9.55 25.68
C ARG A 403 4.80 -10.29 24.88
N PRO A 404 5.01 -10.52 23.57
CA PRO A 404 4.03 -11.18 22.74
C PRO A 404 3.84 -12.64 23.15
N SER A 405 2.82 -13.29 22.57
CA SER A 405 2.67 -14.74 22.70
C SER A 405 3.89 -15.49 22.17
N ALA A 406 4.06 -16.75 22.57
CA ALA A 406 5.14 -17.61 22.07
C ALA A 406 5.07 -17.75 20.53
N LYS A 407 3.86 -17.86 19.97
CA LYS A 407 3.60 -17.88 18.53
C LYS A 407 4.11 -16.61 17.86
N ALA A 408 3.72 -15.45 18.37
CA ALA A 408 4.13 -14.16 17.81
C ALA A 408 5.66 -13.96 17.92
N ALA A 409 6.28 -14.31 19.04
CA ALA A 409 7.73 -14.26 19.22
C ALA A 409 8.46 -15.14 18.17
N ARG A 410 7.94 -16.34 17.91
CA ARG A 410 8.50 -17.26 16.91
C ARG A 410 8.42 -16.67 15.51
N LEU A 411 7.27 -16.12 15.11
CA LEU A 411 7.07 -15.52 13.77
C LEU A 411 7.96 -14.27 13.58
N ILE A 412 8.16 -13.46 14.61
CA ILE A 412 9.11 -12.33 14.57
C ILE A 412 10.54 -12.83 14.31
N LYS A 413 10.99 -13.87 15.00
CA LYS A 413 12.33 -14.44 14.79
C LYS A 413 12.45 -15.06 13.38
N ASN A 414 11.47 -15.87 12.96
CA ASN A 414 11.46 -16.45 11.63
C ASN A 414 11.54 -15.37 10.53
N LYS A 415 10.87 -14.24 10.73
CA LYS A 415 10.93 -13.11 9.78
C LYS A 415 12.35 -12.54 9.66
N ALA A 416 13.07 -12.36 10.76
CA ALA A 416 14.47 -11.90 10.73
C ALA A 416 15.38 -12.91 10.00
N ASP A 417 15.22 -14.19 10.31
CA ASP A 417 16.01 -15.27 9.72
C ASP A 417 15.75 -15.39 8.21
N LEU A 418 14.49 -15.42 7.78
CA LEU A 418 14.12 -15.50 6.37
C LEU A 418 14.57 -14.28 5.56
N GLN A 419 14.46 -13.09 6.15
CA GLN A 419 14.97 -11.85 5.54
C GLN A 419 16.49 -11.97 5.33
N ALA A 420 17.24 -12.37 6.36
CA ALA A 420 18.69 -12.54 6.27
C ALA A 420 19.08 -13.62 5.25
N GLY A 421 18.46 -14.80 5.34
CA GLY A 421 18.73 -15.92 4.43
C GLY A 421 18.43 -15.58 2.98
N GLY A 422 17.32 -14.88 2.72
CA GLY A 422 16.99 -14.40 1.38
C GLY A 422 18.06 -13.48 0.80
N LEU A 423 18.61 -12.56 1.62
CA LEU A 423 19.66 -11.62 1.18
C LEU A 423 20.99 -12.31 0.88
N PHE A 424 21.35 -13.37 1.61
CA PHE A 424 22.53 -14.17 1.29
C PHE A 424 22.40 -14.82 -0.09
N PHE A 425 21.24 -15.33 -0.43
CA PHE A 425 20.99 -15.87 -1.77
C PHE A 425 20.91 -14.79 -2.84
N ASP A 426 20.19 -13.70 -2.60
CA ASP A 426 20.05 -12.60 -3.53
C ASP A 426 21.37 -11.92 -3.87
N PHE A 427 22.33 -11.94 -2.95
CA PHE A 427 23.70 -11.47 -3.23
C PHE A 427 24.39 -12.31 -4.30
N LEU A 428 24.27 -13.64 -4.26
CA LEU A 428 24.85 -14.53 -5.28
C LEU A 428 24.10 -14.44 -6.61
N MET A 429 22.81 -14.12 -6.55
CA MET A 429 21.97 -14.10 -7.73
C MET A 429 22.45 -13.07 -8.73
N SER A 430 22.54 -13.47 -10.00
CA SER A 430 22.97 -12.60 -11.10
C SER A 430 24.45 -12.16 -11.09
N ARG A 431 25.29 -12.61 -10.14
CA ARG A 431 26.73 -12.27 -10.16
C ARG A 431 27.41 -12.70 -11.46
N ASP A 432 27.11 -13.90 -11.97
CA ASP A 432 27.65 -14.40 -13.24
C ASP A 432 27.22 -13.53 -14.43
N TYR A 433 26.00 -12.99 -14.40
CA TYR A 433 25.54 -12.05 -15.41
C TYR A 433 26.32 -10.74 -15.34
N TYR A 434 26.46 -10.13 -14.15
CA TYR A 434 27.21 -8.88 -13.99
C TYR A 434 28.70 -9.05 -14.25
N ALA A 435 29.30 -10.20 -13.93
CA ALA A 435 30.68 -10.52 -14.27
C ALA A 435 30.96 -10.56 -15.79
N LYS A 436 29.94 -10.91 -16.58
CA LYS A 436 30.04 -10.84 -18.06
C LYS A 436 29.90 -9.42 -18.59
N GLN A 437 29.14 -8.56 -17.89
CA GLN A 437 28.97 -7.14 -18.28
C GLN A 437 30.17 -6.29 -17.85
N ASP A 438 30.73 -6.54 -16.68
CA ASP A 438 31.93 -5.87 -16.15
C ASP A 438 33.06 -6.86 -15.98
N THR A 439 33.74 -7.15 -17.07
CA THR A 439 34.88 -8.12 -17.12
C THR A 439 36.10 -7.63 -16.37
N ALA A 440 36.21 -6.34 -16.04
CA ALA A 440 37.30 -5.78 -15.25
C ALA A 440 37.14 -6.03 -13.75
N ASN A 441 35.91 -6.21 -13.28
CA ASN A 441 35.59 -6.36 -11.86
C ASN A 441 35.96 -7.74 -11.32
N GLN A 442 37.09 -7.80 -10.62
CA GLN A 442 37.60 -9.07 -10.05
C GLN A 442 36.73 -9.59 -8.90
N ALA A 443 36.06 -8.72 -8.16
CA ALA A 443 35.19 -9.14 -7.06
C ALA A 443 34.03 -10.03 -7.56
N LEU A 444 33.46 -9.72 -8.71
CA LEU A 444 32.37 -10.49 -9.32
C LEU A 444 32.79 -11.90 -9.79
N LYS A 445 34.10 -12.11 -10.04
CA LYS A 445 34.64 -13.40 -10.52
C LYS A 445 34.91 -14.40 -9.40
N VAL A 446 34.97 -13.91 -8.16
CA VAL A 446 35.21 -14.78 -7.00
C VAL A 446 33.95 -15.61 -6.73
N LYS A 447 34.11 -16.92 -6.73
CA LYS A 447 33.04 -17.87 -6.38
C LYS A 447 32.95 -18.02 -4.87
N GLU A 448 31.75 -18.35 -4.43
CA GLU A 448 31.48 -18.71 -3.03
C GLU A 448 32.12 -20.05 -2.67
N GLU A 449 32.53 -20.17 -1.43
CA GLU A 449 32.97 -21.41 -0.81
C GLU A 449 31.79 -22.09 -0.09
N ASP A 450 31.89 -23.37 0.24
CA ASP A 450 30.85 -24.11 0.97
C ASP A 450 30.49 -23.43 2.30
N SER A 451 31.48 -22.83 2.96
CA SER A 451 31.28 -22.05 4.19
C SER A 451 30.35 -20.84 4.04
N TYR A 452 30.15 -20.36 2.82
CA TYR A 452 29.18 -19.28 2.55
C TYR A 452 27.77 -19.66 2.99
N TYR A 453 27.41 -20.92 2.89
CA TYR A 453 26.08 -21.44 3.21
C TYR A 453 25.91 -21.83 4.67
N ASP A 454 26.89 -21.54 5.55
CA ASP A 454 26.80 -21.86 6.99
C ASP A 454 25.64 -21.17 7.70
N PHE A 455 25.10 -20.08 7.16
CA PHE A 455 23.90 -19.44 7.68
C PHE A 455 22.69 -20.40 7.68
N LEU A 456 22.62 -21.36 6.75
CA LEU A 456 21.54 -22.35 6.68
C LEU A 456 21.45 -23.22 7.93
N LYS A 457 22.55 -23.43 8.64
CA LYS A 457 22.60 -24.22 9.89
C LYS A 457 21.79 -23.56 11.02
N LYS A 458 21.60 -22.24 10.95
CA LYS A 458 20.82 -21.45 11.93
C LYS A 458 19.37 -21.23 11.49
N MET A 459 19.06 -21.48 10.22
CA MET A 459 17.71 -21.26 9.68
C MET A 459 16.71 -22.26 10.24
N PRO A 460 15.47 -21.85 10.52
CA PRO A 460 14.43 -22.73 11.06
C PRO A 460 13.78 -23.60 9.96
N LEU A 461 14.61 -24.33 9.18
CA LEU A 461 14.17 -25.07 7.98
C LEU A 461 13.20 -26.24 8.28
N ASN A 462 13.20 -26.75 9.51
CA ASN A 462 12.29 -27.81 9.95
C ASN A 462 11.06 -27.27 10.70
N ASP A 463 10.84 -25.95 10.66
CA ASP A 463 9.75 -25.28 11.32
C ASP A 463 8.67 -24.91 10.30
N GLU A 464 7.53 -25.57 10.34
CA GLU A 464 6.42 -25.29 9.43
C GLU A 464 5.94 -23.83 9.51
N THR A 465 6.13 -23.17 10.65
CA THR A 465 5.69 -21.79 10.85
C THR A 465 6.44 -20.77 10.00
N VAL A 466 7.57 -21.14 9.38
CA VAL A 466 8.24 -20.29 8.38
C VAL A 466 7.35 -20.06 7.16
N LEU A 467 6.46 -20.99 6.84
CA LEU A 467 5.53 -20.86 5.70
C LEU A 467 4.47 -19.78 5.91
N ALA A 468 4.31 -19.30 7.14
CA ALA A 468 3.42 -18.16 7.40
C ALA A 468 4.03 -16.82 6.97
N ASP A 469 5.35 -16.72 6.80
CA ASP A 469 6.02 -15.48 6.43
C ASP A 469 5.89 -15.17 4.95
N ALA A 470 5.66 -13.91 4.60
CA ALA A 470 5.55 -13.44 3.21
C ALA A 470 6.81 -13.71 2.37
N ASN A 471 8.00 -13.82 3.01
CA ASN A 471 9.27 -14.10 2.33
C ASN A 471 9.53 -15.60 2.10
N ALA A 472 8.71 -16.49 2.67
CA ALA A 472 8.95 -17.94 2.60
C ALA A 472 9.02 -18.44 1.16
N SER A 473 8.11 -18.02 0.28
CA SER A 473 8.11 -18.40 -1.14
C SER A 473 9.39 -17.94 -1.84
N SER A 474 9.81 -16.70 -1.61
CA SER A 474 11.05 -16.16 -2.18
C SER A 474 12.28 -16.90 -1.66
N PHE A 475 12.34 -17.20 -0.36
CA PHE A 475 13.43 -17.95 0.23
C PHE A 475 13.53 -19.36 -0.36
N ILE A 476 12.42 -20.11 -0.45
CA ILE A 476 12.37 -21.44 -1.07
C ILE A 476 12.84 -21.38 -2.53
N ASN A 477 12.35 -20.40 -3.28
CA ASN A 477 12.78 -20.19 -4.66
C ASN A 477 14.30 -19.99 -4.76
N ARG A 478 14.90 -19.13 -3.91
CA ARG A 478 16.35 -18.88 -3.90
C ARG A 478 17.15 -20.12 -3.51
N PHE A 479 16.67 -20.84 -2.48
CA PHE A 479 17.28 -22.06 -2.02
C PHE A 479 17.39 -23.13 -3.13
N GLU A 480 16.35 -23.31 -3.93
CA GLU A 480 16.35 -24.25 -5.05
C GLU A 480 17.34 -23.91 -6.17
N TYR A 481 17.70 -22.62 -6.30
CA TYR A 481 18.68 -22.16 -7.30
C TYR A 481 20.14 -22.25 -6.84
N MET A 482 20.41 -22.80 -5.66
CA MET A 482 21.79 -23.09 -5.24
C MET A 482 22.48 -24.01 -6.24
N ASP A 483 23.79 -23.79 -6.45
CA ASP A 483 24.57 -24.59 -7.40
C ASP A 483 24.51 -26.10 -7.11
N ALA A 484 24.48 -26.50 -5.83
CA ALA A 484 24.33 -27.89 -5.42
C ALA A 484 23.05 -28.54 -5.99
N PHE A 485 21.92 -27.85 -5.90
CA PHE A 485 20.65 -28.37 -6.47
C PHE A 485 20.60 -28.26 -7.98
N ARG A 486 21.09 -27.17 -8.55
CA ARG A 486 21.17 -27.00 -10.01
C ARG A 486 22.02 -28.10 -10.66
N THR A 487 23.14 -28.42 -10.06
CA THR A 487 24.02 -29.49 -10.56
C THR A 487 23.33 -30.84 -10.49
N ALA A 488 22.68 -31.16 -9.36
CA ALA A 488 21.91 -32.39 -9.20
C ALA A 488 20.73 -32.46 -10.19
N TYR A 489 19.98 -31.37 -10.35
CA TYR A 489 18.87 -31.29 -11.31
C TYR A 489 19.35 -31.49 -12.75
N ASN A 490 20.41 -30.79 -13.15
CA ASN A 490 20.95 -30.90 -14.51
C ASN A 490 21.53 -32.28 -14.80
N TYR A 491 22.03 -32.99 -13.77
CA TYR A 491 22.50 -34.37 -13.91
C TYR A 491 21.34 -35.34 -14.19
N HIS A 492 20.19 -35.11 -13.59
CA HIS A 492 19.00 -35.98 -13.71
C HIS A 492 17.93 -35.39 -14.64
N ALA A 493 18.05 -34.15 -15.06
CA ALA A 493 17.08 -33.55 -15.96
C ALA A 493 17.07 -34.32 -17.30
N PRO A 494 15.90 -34.75 -17.80
CA PRO A 494 15.83 -35.23 -19.17
C PRO A 494 16.36 -34.14 -20.07
N LYS A 495 17.27 -34.50 -21.01
CA LYS A 495 17.78 -33.56 -22.01
C LYS A 495 16.62 -32.74 -22.55
N ALA A 496 16.77 -31.40 -22.52
CA ALA A 496 15.72 -30.49 -22.98
C ALA A 496 15.19 -31.03 -24.32
N LYS A 497 13.89 -31.29 -24.37
CA LYS A 497 13.27 -31.75 -25.61
C LYS A 497 13.52 -30.62 -26.61
N ASP A 498 14.22 -30.92 -27.68
CA ASP A 498 14.48 -29.93 -28.75
C ASP A 498 13.19 -29.38 -29.37
N THR A 499 12.06 -29.99 -29.01
CA THR A 499 10.71 -29.59 -29.45
C THR A 499 9.75 -29.48 -28.28
N ILE A 500 8.88 -28.45 -28.31
CA ILE A 500 7.79 -28.24 -27.36
C ILE A 500 6.42 -28.33 -28.05
N SER A 501 5.39 -28.65 -27.31
CA SER A 501 4.01 -28.50 -27.77
C SER A 501 3.61 -27.03 -27.53
N TYR A 502 3.29 -26.34 -28.60
CA TYR A 502 2.91 -24.92 -28.57
C TYR A 502 1.52 -24.75 -29.19
N THR A 503 0.62 -24.09 -28.48
CA THR A 503 -0.70 -23.73 -29.02
C THR A 503 -0.64 -22.29 -29.52
N TYR A 504 -0.87 -22.11 -30.81
CA TYR A 504 -0.94 -20.78 -31.39
C TYR A 504 -2.17 -20.05 -30.85
N PRO A 505 -2.05 -18.77 -30.41
CA PRO A 505 -3.18 -17.99 -29.93
C PRO A 505 -4.25 -17.82 -31.02
N GLU A 506 -5.51 -17.78 -30.64
CA GLU A 506 -6.62 -17.54 -31.58
C GLU A 506 -6.53 -16.17 -32.25
N GLU A 507 -6.01 -15.17 -31.53
CA GLU A 507 -5.74 -13.84 -32.04
C GLU A 507 -4.23 -13.54 -32.04
N SER A 508 -3.69 -13.18 -33.19
CA SER A 508 -2.28 -12.84 -33.33
C SER A 508 -2.02 -11.37 -32.94
N LEU A 509 -1.01 -11.13 -32.12
CA LEU A 509 -0.55 -9.77 -31.80
C LEU A 509 -0.25 -8.96 -33.07
N LEU A 510 0.40 -9.58 -34.05
CA LEU A 510 0.71 -8.92 -35.33
C LEU A 510 -0.54 -8.60 -36.15
N ALA A 511 -1.58 -9.44 -36.09
CA ALA A 511 -2.86 -9.14 -36.73
C ALA A 511 -3.53 -7.93 -36.06
N PHE A 512 -3.54 -7.89 -34.74
CA PHE A 512 -4.05 -6.74 -33.98
C PHE A 512 -3.29 -5.45 -34.28
N LEU A 513 -1.94 -5.49 -34.28
CA LEU A 513 -1.12 -4.31 -34.59
C LEU A 513 -1.38 -3.80 -36.01
N LYS A 514 -1.53 -4.70 -36.98
CA LYS A 514 -1.86 -4.34 -38.37
C LYS A 514 -3.23 -3.69 -38.49
N GLU A 515 -4.23 -4.21 -37.78
CA GLU A 515 -5.58 -3.61 -37.69
C GLU A 515 -5.53 -2.18 -37.11
N LYS A 516 -4.63 -1.94 -36.15
CA LYS A 516 -4.39 -0.60 -35.57
C LYS A 516 -3.52 0.31 -36.46
N GLY A 517 -3.19 -0.11 -37.69
CA GLY A 517 -2.47 0.70 -38.67
C GLY A 517 -0.95 0.61 -38.55
N VAL A 518 -0.41 -0.29 -37.74
CA VAL A 518 1.04 -0.52 -37.64
C VAL A 518 1.53 -1.22 -38.92
N LYS A 519 2.54 -0.68 -39.54
CA LYS A 519 3.13 -1.24 -40.77
C LYS A 519 4.11 -2.35 -40.40
N LEU A 520 3.76 -3.59 -40.72
CA LEU A 520 4.62 -4.76 -40.50
C LEU A 520 5.68 -4.87 -41.58
N ASN A 521 6.87 -5.35 -41.21
CA ASN A 521 7.90 -5.74 -42.19
C ASN A 521 7.57 -7.10 -42.82
N ALA A 522 8.34 -7.51 -43.83
CA ALA A 522 8.06 -8.73 -44.59
C ALA A 522 8.16 -10.02 -43.75
N GLU A 523 9.05 -10.07 -42.75
CA GLU A 523 9.17 -11.21 -41.83
C GLU A 523 8.02 -11.27 -40.85
N GLN A 524 7.63 -10.13 -40.28
CA GLN A 524 6.50 -10.02 -39.40
C GLN A 524 5.19 -10.39 -40.11
N GLU A 525 5.03 -10.00 -41.37
CA GLU A 525 3.85 -10.36 -42.18
C GLU A 525 3.78 -11.87 -42.44
N ALA A 526 4.94 -12.52 -42.72
CA ALA A 526 4.99 -13.96 -42.88
C ALA A 526 4.64 -14.72 -41.57
N ILE A 527 5.11 -14.22 -40.43
CA ILE A 527 4.77 -14.77 -39.11
C ILE A 527 3.27 -14.58 -38.82
N ARG A 528 2.71 -13.42 -39.09
CA ARG A 528 1.28 -13.13 -38.92
C ARG A 528 0.43 -14.14 -39.70
N LEU A 529 0.74 -14.36 -40.99
CA LEU A 529 0.01 -15.31 -41.81
C LEU A 529 0.15 -16.76 -41.33
N LYS A 530 1.35 -17.14 -40.80
CA LYS A 530 1.54 -18.44 -40.15
C LYS A 530 0.69 -18.59 -38.90
N GLN A 531 0.67 -17.57 -38.02
CA GLN A 531 -0.11 -17.57 -36.78
C GLN A 531 -1.61 -17.62 -37.04
N GLU A 532 -2.12 -16.86 -38.01
CA GLU A 532 -3.52 -16.92 -38.41
C GLU A 532 -3.92 -18.31 -38.95
N LYS A 533 -3.06 -18.94 -39.77
CA LYS A 533 -3.31 -20.28 -40.31
C LYS A 533 -3.35 -21.34 -39.23
N LEU A 534 -2.58 -21.17 -38.15
CA LEU A 534 -2.44 -22.12 -37.05
C LEU A 534 -3.22 -21.72 -35.80
N ALA A 535 -4.03 -20.67 -35.87
CA ALA A 535 -4.81 -20.15 -34.73
C ALA A 535 -5.59 -21.28 -34.03
N GLY A 536 -5.48 -21.36 -32.69
CA GLY A 536 -6.10 -22.37 -31.86
C GLY A 536 -5.54 -23.79 -32.00
N THR A 537 -4.55 -24.02 -32.90
CA THR A 537 -3.97 -25.37 -33.10
C THR A 537 -2.75 -25.59 -32.21
N THR A 538 -2.60 -26.80 -31.68
CA THR A 538 -1.41 -27.24 -30.96
C THR A 538 -0.48 -27.98 -31.89
N VAL A 539 0.73 -27.49 -32.04
CA VAL A 539 1.78 -28.10 -32.89
C VAL A 539 3.02 -28.44 -32.05
N ARG A 540 3.79 -29.38 -32.53
CA ARG A 540 5.10 -29.68 -31.96
C ARG A 540 6.15 -28.92 -32.75
N ILE A 541 6.82 -27.95 -32.12
CA ILE A 541 7.76 -27.04 -32.77
C ILE A 541 9.13 -27.07 -32.07
N PRO A 542 10.27 -26.96 -32.79
CA PRO A 542 11.56 -26.77 -32.17
C PRO A 542 11.57 -25.50 -31.29
N LEU A 543 12.09 -25.60 -30.05
CA LEU A 543 12.17 -24.47 -29.14
C LEU A 543 12.91 -23.29 -29.73
N LYS A 544 13.97 -23.56 -30.48
CA LYS A 544 14.79 -22.55 -31.19
C LYS A 544 13.96 -21.77 -32.22
N GLU A 545 13.14 -22.50 -33.02
CA GLU A 545 12.27 -21.87 -34.01
C GLU A 545 11.24 -20.94 -33.38
N LEU A 546 10.63 -21.35 -32.24
CA LEU A 546 9.70 -20.53 -31.52
C LEU A 546 10.36 -19.28 -30.91
N GLN A 547 11.59 -19.40 -30.41
CA GLN A 547 12.36 -18.26 -29.90
C GLN A 547 12.68 -17.26 -31.03
N GLU A 548 13.15 -17.74 -32.17
CA GLU A 548 13.42 -16.90 -33.35
C GLU A 548 12.15 -16.19 -33.86
N GLU A 549 11.00 -16.88 -33.87
CA GLU A 549 9.71 -16.29 -34.22
C GLU A 549 9.32 -15.18 -33.24
N ASN A 550 9.44 -15.43 -31.92
CA ASN A 550 9.12 -14.44 -30.90
C ASN A 550 10.03 -13.21 -30.91
N ASP A 551 11.31 -13.40 -31.21
CA ASP A 551 12.27 -12.29 -31.32
C ASP A 551 11.94 -11.37 -32.51
N LYS A 552 11.52 -11.95 -33.65
CA LYS A 552 11.06 -11.19 -34.82
C LYS A 552 9.71 -10.46 -34.58
N VAL A 553 8.84 -11.01 -33.75
CA VAL A 553 7.58 -10.33 -33.35
C VAL A 553 7.86 -9.10 -32.48
N LYS A 554 8.91 -9.14 -31.66
CA LYS A 554 9.27 -8.03 -30.74
C LYS A 554 10.05 -6.90 -31.43
N GLY A 555 10.76 -7.17 -32.50
CA GLY A 555 11.53 -6.19 -33.29
C GLY A 555 10.66 -5.46 -34.29
#